data_ed91d5ee6e9f490af641332f8cf14909
#
_entry.id   ed91d5ee6e9f490af641332f8cf14909
#
_cell.length_a   1.000
_cell.length_b   1.000
_cell.length_c   1.000
_cell.angle_alpha   90.00
_cell.angle_beta   90.00
_cell.angle_gamma   90.00
#
_symmetry.space_group_name_H-M   'P 1'
#
loop_
_entity.id
_entity.type
_entity.pdbx_description
1 polymer ?
#
loop_
_entity_poly.entity_id
_entity_poly.type
_entity_poly.pdbx_seq_one_letter_code
_entity_poly.pdbx_strand_id
1 'polypeptide(L)'
;MTRDKIIQSLSTIRNAAMGEKDMTTDDFKEEYELLWDALELHTDAATIVSILFFGESDIPTIQKATYESESTILCELTGLTGRNIVEPVNDFWRLTDDAREAIGMGVPIPPKPFQDCVAELRSVNPEDITSEWVGRLSSGLRLPANKALCDGVGRLDILRLPIGQQVAFWYLAAGFIQTGTSGAYDGGESYDSHYSRGSIGALVTLGLATTVIQGEDEPFKYTLSPEAAGALFRDIENVVNYSPISRVASVIKSKDIGAKELYYPAVAQGEIDILRKLVSVDGYARAAEVLGRMGRPAAVLCLLWGPPGTGKTEICRQMARESGRDLIVADVARLTGKYMGESERAYRTLFLEYKTISKVAPSAPILLLNEADSVLSRRVEVERSIDKAENAISDVILQELESMTGILIATTNHTDSLDDAYDRRFLFKIEVGLPDVAARERIWRSNIPELTEMEARILAKEYRMSGGQINNVAAKRSMAEIYYDGPRGLEYIERLCELELALERKKRGHGKKIGF
;
A
#
# COMPACT_ATOMS: atom_id res chain seq x y z
N MET A 1 -11.67 11.41 -42.63
CA MET A 1 -11.57 12.65 -43.43
C MET A 1 -10.18 12.71 -44.04
N THR A 2 -9.96 13.23 -45.25
CA THR A 2 -8.61 13.15 -45.86
C THR A 2 -7.75 14.32 -45.41
N ARG A 3 -6.48 14.04 -45.01
CA ARG A 3 -5.43 14.99 -44.68
C ARG A 3 -5.38 16.22 -45.59
N ASP A 4 -5.50 15.95 -46.92
CA ASP A 4 -5.38 16.99 -47.92
C ASP A 4 -6.51 18.05 -47.84
N LYS A 5 -7.70 17.67 -47.41
CA LYS A 5 -8.82 18.60 -47.22
C LYS A 5 -8.57 19.54 -46.01
N ILE A 6 -8.06 19.01 -44.89
CA ILE A 6 -7.76 19.83 -43.72
C ILE A 6 -6.67 20.85 -44.08
N ILE A 7 -5.59 20.41 -44.69
CA ILE A 7 -4.47 21.31 -45.10
C ILE A 7 -4.96 22.34 -46.13
N GLN A 8 -5.85 21.95 -47.06
CA GLN A 8 -6.44 22.86 -48.02
C GLN A 8 -7.29 23.94 -47.31
N SER A 9 -8.16 23.55 -46.38
CA SER A 9 -8.98 24.51 -45.60
C SER A 9 -8.11 25.45 -44.76
N LEU A 10 -7.10 24.93 -44.07
CA LEU A 10 -6.13 25.78 -43.34
C LEU A 10 -5.40 26.78 -44.26
N SER A 11 -5.02 26.33 -45.47
CA SER A 11 -4.38 27.20 -46.46
C SER A 11 -5.35 28.26 -46.99
N THR A 12 -6.61 27.90 -47.21
CA THR A 12 -7.66 28.82 -47.71
C THR A 12 -7.93 29.92 -46.67
N ILE A 13 -8.16 29.52 -45.39
CA ILE A 13 -8.39 30.48 -44.30
C ILE A 13 -7.18 31.38 -44.08
N ARG A 14 -5.95 30.84 -44.05
CA ARG A 14 -4.74 31.61 -43.89
C ARG A 14 -4.57 32.65 -45.01
N ASN A 15 -4.74 32.25 -46.26
CA ASN A 15 -4.57 33.15 -47.39
C ASN A 15 -5.62 34.25 -47.39
N ALA A 16 -6.82 34.00 -46.93
CA ALA A 16 -7.84 35.00 -46.74
C ALA A 16 -7.50 35.96 -45.57
N ALA A 17 -7.09 35.40 -44.40
CA ALA A 17 -6.71 36.17 -43.21
C ALA A 17 -5.48 37.06 -43.42
N MET A 18 -4.51 36.61 -44.19
CA MET A 18 -3.29 37.35 -44.53
C MET A 18 -3.47 38.28 -45.77
N GLY A 19 -4.58 38.16 -46.48
CA GLY A 19 -4.93 39.04 -47.59
C GLY A 19 -5.59 40.33 -47.12
N GLU A 20 -5.49 41.43 -47.94
CA GLU A 20 -6.08 42.76 -47.62
C GLU A 20 -7.59 42.83 -47.86
N LYS A 21 -8.36 41.74 -47.75
CA LYS A 21 -9.82 41.70 -47.94
C LYS A 21 -10.53 41.54 -46.62
N ASP A 22 -11.59 42.30 -46.40
CA ASP A 22 -12.55 42.08 -45.31
C ASP A 22 -13.13 40.65 -45.47
N MET A 23 -12.78 39.79 -44.49
CA MET A 23 -13.31 38.41 -44.41
C MET A 23 -14.61 38.42 -43.62
N THR A 24 -15.67 37.82 -44.20
CA THR A 24 -16.81 37.42 -43.39
C THR A 24 -16.75 35.90 -43.14
N THR A 25 -17.16 35.47 -41.95
CA THR A 25 -17.24 34.03 -41.59
C THR A 25 -18.15 33.24 -42.53
N ASP A 26 -19.12 33.90 -43.12
CA ASP A 26 -20.04 33.25 -44.08
C ASP A 26 -19.37 32.88 -45.42
N ASP A 27 -18.30 33.54 -45.81
CA ASP A 27 -17.57 33.27 -47.06
C ASP A 27 -16.75 31.99 -46.99
N PHE A 28 -16.44 31.50 -45.76
CA PHE A 28 -15.58 30.34 -45.49
C PHE A 28 -16.24 29.31 -44.54
N LYS A 29 -17.55 29.29 -44.52
CA LYS A 29 -18.34 28.48 -43.62
C LYS A 29 -18.02 26.98 -43.74
N GLU A 30 -17.83 26.48 -44.93
CA GLU A 30 -17.52 25.06 -45.18
C GLU A 30 -16.12 24.70 -44.60
N GLU A 31 -15.14 25.57 -44.71
CA GLU A 31 -13.80 25.40 -44.18
C GLU A 31 -13.80 25.41 -42.64
N TYR A 32 -14.53 26.32 -42.02
CA TYR A 32 -14.64 26.38 -40.55
C TYR A 32 -15.43 25.19 -39.99
N GLU A 33 -16.54 24.79 -40.62
CA GLU A 33 -17.28 23.58 -40.23
C GLU A 33 -16.39 22.32 -40.32
N LEU A 34 -15.59 22.23 -41.39
CA LEU A 34 -14.64 21.12 -41.55
C LEU A 34 -13.57 21.08 -40.48
N LEU A 35 -13.00 22.24 -40.07
CA LEU A 35 -12.01 22.33 -39.03
C LEU A 35 -12.62 22.11 -37.63
N TRP A 36 -13.86 22.51 -37.42
CA TRP A 36 -14.61 22.17 -36.22
C TRP A 36 -14.80 20.65 -36.09
N ASP A 37 -15.26 20.00 -37.11
CA ASP A 37 -15.50 18.55 -37.11
C ASP A 37 -14.21 17.74 -36.98
N ALA A 38 -13.10 18.27 -37.52
CA ALA A 38 -11.82 17.56 -37.56
C ALA A 38 -10.97 17.80 -36.32
N LEU A 39 -10.94 19.02 -35.80
CA LEU A 39 -9.97 19.52 -34.82
C LEU A 39 -10.63 20.18 -33.60
N GLU A 40 -11.97 20.28 -33.59
CA GLU A 40 -12.75 20.97 -32.57
C GLU A 40 -12.30 22.44 -32.34
N LEU A 41 -11.98 23.15 -33.44
CA LEU A 41 -11.55 24.53 -33.43
C LEU A 41 -12.69 25.46 -33.85
N HIS A 42 -13.13 26.37 -32.97
CA HIS A 42 -14.05 27.44 -33.35
C HIS A 42 -13.34 28.49 -34.24
N THR A 43 -14.13 29.41 -34.83
CA THR A 43 -13.67 30.29 -35.91
C THR A 43 -12.33 31.01 -35.61
N ASP A 44 -12.22 31.68 -34.45
CA ASP A 44 -11.02 32.44 -34.10
C ASP A 44 -9.80 31.55 -33.87
N ALA A 45 -10.00 30.44 -33.14
CA ALA A 45 -8.98 29.42 -32.94
C ALA A 45 -8.52 28.79 -34.26
N ALA A 46 -9.43 28.49 -35.17
CA ALA A 46 -9.15 27.94 -36.49
C ALA A 46 -8.35 28.93 -37.35
N THR A 47 -8.65 30.24 -37.27
CA THR A 47 -7.90 31.28 -37.98
C THR A 47 -6.47 31.37 -37.44
N ILE A 48 -6.30 31.43 -36.11
CA ILE A 48 -4.97 31.47 -35.49
C ILE A 48 -4.16 30.23 -35.83
N VAL A 49 -4.75 29.05 -35.70
CA VAL A 49 -4.11 27.77 -36.06
C VAL A 49 -3.72 27.73 -37.55
N SER A 50 -4.57 28.28 -38.43
CA SER A 50 -4.27 28.37 -39.87
C SER A 50 -3.05 29.24 -40.15
N ILE A 51 -2.88 30.33 -39.44
CA ILE A 51 -1.69 31.19 -39.54
C ILE A 51 -0.45 30.46 -39.05
N LEU A 52 -0.51 29.85 -37.86
CA LEU A 52 0.61 29.21 -37.18
C LEU A 52 1.01 27.85 -37.82
N PHE A 53 0.12 27.23 -38.57
CA PHE A 53 0.44 25.97 -39.26
C PHE A 53 1.55 26.13 -40.31
N PHE A 54 1.60 27.28 -40.96
CA PHE A 54 2.57 27.58 -42.02
C PHE A 54 3.82 28.36 -41.52
N GLY A 55 3.87 28.73 -40.25
CA GLY A 55 5.03 29.40 -39.67
C GLY A 55 4.77 30.00 -38.29
N GLU A 56 5.81 30.51 -37.66
CA GLU A 56 5.70 31.22 -36.40
C GLU A 56 5.17 32.64 -36.66
N SER A 57 4.38 33.20 -35.74
CA SER A 57 3.84 34.54 -35.84
C SER A 57 3.83 35.26 -34.48
N ASP A 58 4.04 36.59 -34.50
CA ASP A 58 3.89 37.44 -33.34
C ASP A 58 2.43 37.91 -33.18
N ILE A 59 2.11 38.46 -31.99
CA ILE A 59 0.76 38.97 -31.71
C ILE A 59 0.33 40.08 -32.69
N PRO A 60 1.17 41.08 -33.04
CA PRO A 60 0.81 42.09 -34.01
C PRO A 60 0.43 41.56 -35.39
N THR A 61 1.10 40.50 -35.85
CA THR A 61 0.76 39.84 -37.13
C THR A 61 -0.58 39.10 -37.05
N ILE A 62 -0.85 38.42 -35.93
CA ILE A 62 -2.12 37.73 -35.69
C ILE A 62 -3.26 38.78 -35.59
N GLN A 63 -3.05 39.90 -34.89
CA GLN A 63 -4.02 40.98 -34.79
C GLN A 63 -4.41 41.55 -36.16
N LYS A 64 -3.43 41.79 -37.00
CA LYS A 64 -3.65 42.33 -38.34
C LYS A 64 -4.46 41.31 -39.19
N ALA A 65 -4.26 40.05 -39.00
CA ALA A 65 -4.94 38.99 -39.75
C ALA A 65 -6.36 38.68 -39.25
N THR A 66 -6.58 38.80 -37.92
CA THR A 66 -7.88 38.47 -37.30
C THR A 66 -8.78 39.67 -37.07
N TYR A 67 -8.24 40.89 -37.14
CA TYR A 67 -8.90 42.16 -36.75
C TYR A 67 -9.38 42.20 -35.29
N GLU A 68 -8.86 41.26 -34.44
CA GLU A 68 -9.23 41.15 -33.04
C GLU A 68 -8.34 42.01 -32.12
N SER A 69 -8.83 42.28 -30.89
CA SER A 69 -8.02 42.97 -29.87
C SER A 69 -6.89 42.08 -29.34
N GLU A 70 -5.80 42.66 -28.88
CA GLU A 70 -4.68 41.94 -28.25
C GLU A 70 -5.16 41.08 -27.10
N SER A 71 -6.10 41.55 -26.28
CA SER A 71 -6.66 40.81 -25.15
C SER A 71 -7.45 39.59 -25.60
N THR A 72 -8.19 39.68 -26.71
CA THR A 72 -8.93 38.55 -27.30
C THR A 72 -7.96 37.48 -27.81
N ILE A 73 -6.92 37.89 -28.53
CA ILE A 73 -5.92 37.01 -29.08
C ILE A 73 -5.14 36.28 -27.95
N LEU A 74 -4.75 37.01 -26.90
CA LEU A 74 -4.08 36.42 -25.74
C LEU A 74 -4.99 35.40 -25.02
N CYS A 75 -6.28 35.67 -24.92
CA CYS A 75 -7.25 34.73 -24.36
C CYS A 75 -7.31 33.44 -25.19
N GLU A 76 -7.44 33.57 -26.52
CA GLU A 76 -7.46 32.46 -27.44
C GLU A 76 -6.15 31.63 -27.41
N LEU A 77 -5.00 32.31 -27.49
CA LEU A 77 -3.69 31.66 -27.40
C LEU A 77 -3.50 30.93 -26.07
N THR A 78 -4.01 31.50 -24.98
CA THR A 78 -3.99 30.81 -23.66
C THR A 78 -4.86 29.55 -23.67
N GLY A 79 -6.05 29.61 -24.24
CA GLY A 79 -6.93 28.46 -24.42
C GLY A 79 -6.29 27.37 -25.28
N LEU A 80 -5.71 27.76 -26.41
CA LEU A 80 -5.00 26.84 -27.33
C LEU A 80 -3.73 26.23 -26.70
N THR A 81 -3.02 26.99 -25.85
CA THR A 81 -1.87 26.46 -25.07
C THR A 81 -2.36 25.42 -24.06
N GLY A 82 -3.48 25.68 -23.39
CA GLY A 82 -4.10 24.70 -22.49
C GLY A 82 -4.43 23.38 -23.18
N ARG A 83 -4.85 23.45 -24.46
CA ARG A 83 -5.17 22.29 -25.32
C ARG A 83 -3.95 21.67 -26.02
N ASN A 84 -2.71 22.07 -25.72
CA ASN A 84 -1.48 21.60 -26.39
C ASN A 84 -1.44 21.90 -27.90
N ILE A 85 -2.08 22.94 -28.35
CA ILE A 85 -2.15 23.28 -29.77
C ILE A 85 -1.04 24.26 -30.14
N VAL A 86 -0.82 25.28 -29.30
CA VAL A 86 0.21 26.31 -29.52
C VAL A 86 1.15 26.45 -28.33
N GLU A 87 2.34 26.95 -28.57
CA GLU A 87 3.32 27.29 -27.54
C GLU A 87 4.03 28.60 -27.86
N PRO A 88 4.37 29.41 -26.81
CA PRO A 88 5.17 30.60 -26.99
C PRO A 88 6.64 30.23 -27.16
N VAL A 89 7.32 30.90 -28.11
CA VAL A 89 8.75 30.78 -28.35
C VAL A 89 9.34 32.21 -28.48
N ASN A 90 9.94 32.70 -27.41
CA ASN A 90 10.36 34.10 -27.27
C ASN A 90 9.17 35.08 -27.50
N ASP A 91 9.25 35.94 -28.51
CA ASP A 91 8.19 36.91 -28.85
C ASP A 91 7.20 36.36 -29.89
N PHE A 92 7.33 35.11 -30.29
CA PHE A 92 6.51 34.46 -31.32
C PHE A 92 5.67 33.31 -30.72
N TRP A 93 4.65 32.94 -31.47
CA TRP A 93 3.82 31.75 -31.21
C TRP A 93 3.96 30.77 -32.35
N ARG A 94 3.95 29.48 -32.02
CA ARG A 94 3.96 28.40 -33.01
C ARG A 94 3.05 27.26 -32.58
N LEU A 95 2.71 26.38 -33.53
CA LEU A 95 2.09 25.10 -33.19
C LEU A 95 3.10 24.21 -32.47
N THR A 96 2.60 23.46 -31.49
CA THR A 96 3.37 22.36 -30.90
C THR A 96 3.68 21.31 -31.96
N ASP A 97 4.74 20.52 -31.77
CA ASP A 97 5.11 19.45 -32.71
C ASP A 97 3.99 18.39 -32.78
N ASP A 98 3.36 18.07 -31.66
CA ASP A 98 2.22 17.16 -31.59
C ASP A 98 1.02 17.66 -32.39
N ALA A 99 0.69 18.94 -32.25
CA ALA A 99 -0.41 19.55 -33.01
C ALA A 99 -0.11 19.55 -34.51
N ARG A 100 1.11 19.92 -34.88
CA ARG A 100 1.54 19.94 -36.30
C ARG A 100 1.49 18.55 -36.93
N GLU A 101 1.95 17.52 -36.21
CA GLU A 101 1.90 16.13 -36.65
C GLU A 101 0.46 15.62 -36.76
N ALA A 102 -0.38 15.85 -35.73
CA ALA A 102 -1.77 15.43 -35.71
C ALA A 102 -2.60 16.06 -36.85
N ILE A 103 -2.45 17.36 -37.07
CA ILE A 103 -3.08 18.09 -38.20
C ILE A 103 -2.57 17.51 -39.52
N GLY A 104 -1.27 17.28 -39.64
CA GLY A 104 -0.66 16.66 -40.82
C GLY A 104 -1.15 15.26 -41.10
N MET A 105 -1.58 14.51 -40.09
CA MET A 105 -2.15 13.17 -40.22
C MET A 105 -3.69 13.19 -40.36
N GLY A 106 -4.35 14.31 -40.10
CA GLY A 106 -5.82 14.41 -40.07
C GLY A 106 -6.45 13.67 -38.87
N VAL A 107 -5.76 13.65 -37.75
CA VAL A 107 -6.20 13.02 -36.48
C VAL A 107 -6.34 14.10 -35.40
N PRO A 108 -7.16 13.86 -34.36
CA PRO A 108 -7.29 14.80 -33.23
C PRO A 108 -5.94 15.10 -32.59
N ILE A 109 -5.75 16.37 -32.21
CA ILE A 109 -4.53 16.83 -31.54
C ILE A 109 -4.47 16.20 -30.15
N PRO A 110 -3.36 15.53 -29.78
CA PRO A 110 -3.25 14.95 -28.46
C PRO A 110 -3.24 16.04 -27.37
N PRO A 111 -3.93 15.84 -26.27
CA PRO A 111 -3.95 16.80 -25.18
C PRO A 111 -2.54 16.98 -24.58
N LYS A 112 -2.28 18.16 -24.00
CA LYS A 112 -0.99 18.45 -23.34
C LYS A 112 -0.66 17.40 -22.30
N PRO A 113 0.50 16.71 -22.43
CA PRO A 113 0.86 15.62 -21.53
C PRO A 113 1.17 16.13 -20.12
N PHE A 114 0.87 15.32 -19.11
CA PHE A 114 1.38 15.54 -17.76
C PHE A 114 2.88 15.24 -17.72
N GLN A 115 3.67 16.18 -17.19
CA GLN A 115 5.12 16.01 -17.07
C GLN A 115 5.48 14.98 -15.98
N ASP A 116 4.76 14.99 -14.87
CA ASP A 116 4.86 14.02 -13.78
C ASP A 116 3.48 13.42 -13.50
N CYS A 117 3.22 12.26 -14.08
CA CYS A 117 1.95 11.56 -13.93
C CYS A 117 1.69 11.07 -12.50
N VAL A 118 2.76 10.80 -11.74
CA VAL A 118 2.64 10.35 -10.34
C VAL A 118 2.26 11.52 -9.44
N ALA A 119 2.87 12.69 -9.63
CA ALA A 119 2.51 13.91 -8.92
C ALA A 119 1.06 14.30 -9.21
N GLU A 120 0.64 14.18 -10.46
CA GLU A 120 -0.74 14.45 -10.88
C GLU A 120 -1.73 13.50 -10.19
N LEU A 121 -1.46 12.18 -10.17
CA LEU A 121 -2.29 11.21 -9.45
C LEU A 121 -2.39 11.50 -7.95
N ARG A 122 -1.35 12.09 -7.34
CA ARG A 122 -1.35 12.46 -5.92
C ARG A 122 -2.17 13.70 -5.61
N SER A 123 -2.37 14.58 -6.57
CA SER A 123 -2.97 15.90 -6.38
C SER A 123 -4.36 16.06 -6.99
N VAL A 124 -4.69 15.28 -8.04
CA VAL A 124 -5.99 15.38 -8.71
C VAL A 124 -7.14 15.03 -7.75
N ASN A 125 -8.24 15.79 -7.81
CA ASN A 125 -9.48 15.31 -7.22
C ASN A 125 -9.99 14.14 -8.08
N PRO A 126 -10.21 12.93 -7.52
CA PRO A 126 -10.67 11.79 -8.31
C PRO A 126 -11.91 12.07 -9.17
N GLU A 127 -12.81 12.97 -8.73
CA GLU A 127 -14.01 13.36 -9.48
C GLU A 127 -13.69 14.16 -10.75
N ASP A 128 -12.51 14.77 -10.85
CA ASP A 128 -12.06 15.53 -12.02
C ASP A 128 -11.40 14.63 -13.09
N ILE A 129 -11.33 13.33 -12.86
CA ILE A 129 -10.76 12.37 -13.82
C ILE A 129 -11.76 12.08 -14.93
N THR A 130 -11.57 12.76 -16.06
CA THR A 130 -12.36 12.65 -17.28
C THR A 130 -11.62 11.88 -18.37
N SER A 131 -12.28 11.66 -19.51
CA SER A 131 -11.62 11.08 -20.70
C SER A 131 -10.48 11.97 -21.22
N GLU A 132 -10.62 13.29 -21.14
CA GLU A 132 -9.56 14.26 -21.48
C GLU A 132 -8.36 14.13 -20.54
N TRP A 133 -8.61 14.05 -19.23
CA TRP A 133 -7.56 13.82 -18.23
C TRP A 133 -6.80 12.52 -18.52
N VAL A 134 -7.51 11.43 -18.84
CA VAL A 134 -6.91 10.14 -19.23
C VAL A 134 -6.07 10.28 -20.50
N GLY A 135 -6.52 11.07 -21.48
CA GLY A 135 -5.74 11.37 -22.69
C GLY A 135 -4.42 12.08 -22.36
N ARG A 136 -4.45 13.09 -21.49
CA ARG A 136 -3.25 13.82 -21.01
C ARG A 136 -2.28 12.90 -20.26
N LEU A 137 -2.81 12.03 -19.39
CA LEU A 137 -2.02 11.03 -18.69
C LEU A 137 -1.35 10.06 -19.67
N SER A 138 -2.13 9.51 -20.61
CA SER A 138 -1.64 8.54 -21.61
C SER A 138 -0.51 9.13 -22.47
N SER A 139 -0.62 10.41 -22.83
CA SER A 139 0.46 11.14 -23.51
C SER A 139 1.67 11.34 -22.60
N GLY A 140 1.45 11.66 -21.32
CA GLY A 140 2.50 11.85 -20.33
C GLY A 140 3.28 10.57 -20.01
N LEU A 141 2.64 9.39 -20.07
CA LEU A 141 3.30 8.09 -19.83
C LEU A 141 4.46 7.81 -20.79
N ARG A 142 4.46 8.43 -21.98
CA ARG A 142 5.55 8.30 -22.96
C ARG A 142 6.81 9.07 -22.57
N LEU A 143 6.73 10.01 -21.63
CA LEU A 143 7.85 10.79 -21.16
C LEU A 143 8.79 9.95 -20.28
N PRO A 144 10.14 10.11 -20.42
CA PRO A 144 11.11 9.34 -19.64
C PRO A 144 10.91 9.44 -18.11
N ALA A 145 10.45 10.60 -17.62
CA ALA A 145 10.17 10.82 -16.19
C ALA A 145 9.11 9.87 -15.63
N ASN A 146 8.18 9.40 -16.47
CA ASN A 146 7.05 8.56 -16.08
C ASN A 146 7.28 7.05 -16.38
N LYS A 147 8.51 6.65 -16.68
CA LYS A 147 8.82 5.27 -17.11
C LYS A 147 8.31 4.21 -16.14
N ALA A 148 8.50 4.38 -14.84
CA ALA A 148 8.07 3.40 -13.84
C ALA A 148 6.55 3.18 -13.88
N LEU A 149 5.77 4.27 -13.99
CA LEU A 149 4.31 4.20 -14.12
C LEU A 149 3.91 3.60 -15.48
N CYS A 150 4.59 3.97 -16.56
CA CYS A 150 4.36 3.42 -17.90
C CYS A 150 4.56 1.90 -17.94
N ASP A 151 5.64 1.41 -17.32
CA ASP A 151 5.92 -0.03 -17.21
C ASP A 151 4.82 -0.74 -16.41
N GLY A 152 4.31 -0.11 -15.35
CA GLY A 152 3.18 -0.61 -14.56
C GLY A 152 1.89 -0.71 -15.37
N VAL A 153 1.56 0.33 -16.12
CA VAL A 153 0.40 0.38 -17.04
C VAL A 153 0.50 -0.70 -18.12
N GLY A 154 1.70 -0.91 -18.67
CA GLY A 154 1.94 -1.95 -19.67
C GLY A 154 1.73 -3.37 -19.14
N ARG A 155 2.07 -3.61 -17.86
CA ARG A 155 1.82 -4.91 -17.20
C ARG A 155 0.32 -5.25 -17.06
N LEU A 156 -0.53 -4.24 -17.02
CA LEU A 156 -1.97 -4.37 -16.80
C LEU A 156 -2.82 -4.17 -18.08
N ASP A 157 -2.19 -3.84 -19.20
CA ASP A 157 -2.84 -3.55 -20.49
C ASP A 157 -3.97 -2.48 -20.40
N ILE A 158 -3.85 -1.52 -19.47
CA ILE A 158 -4.90 -0.52 -19.15
C ILE A 158 -5.30 0.30 -20.38
N LEU A 159 -4.32 0.67 -21.22
CA LEU A 159 -4.59 1.51 -22.40
C LEU A 159 -5.42 0.81 -23.49
N ARG A 160 -5.62 -0.50 -23.39
CA ARG A 160 -6.50 -1.27 -24.28
C ARG A 160 -7.94 -1.35 -23.81
N LEU A 161 -8.22 -0.93 -22.58
CA LEU A 161 -9.58 -0.92 -22.04
C LEU A 161 -10.43 0.17 -22.72
N PRO A 162 -11.76 -0.01 -22.80
CA PRO A 162 -12.67 1.07 -23.17
C PRO A 162 -12.47 2.31 -22.29
N ILE A 163 -12.63 3.50 -22.85
CA ILE A 163 -12.32 4.77 -22.16
C ILE A 163 -13.03 4.91 -20.81
N GLY A 164 -14.30 4.51 -20.69
CA GLY A 164 -15.02 4.53 -19.42
C GLY A 164 -14.42 3.62 -18.34
N GLN A 165 -13.81 2.49 -18.74
CA GLN A 165 -13.08 1.61 -17.82
C GLN A 165 -11.72 2.19 -17.45
N GLN A 166 -11.03 2.88 -18.37
CA GLN A 166 -9.81 3.60 -18.06
C GLN A 166 -10.07 4.73 -17.04
N VAL A 167 -11.12 5.53 -17.24
CA VAL A 167 -11.53 6.58 -16.30
C VAL A 167 -11.79 5.98 -14.91
N ALA A 168 -12.58 4.91 -14.84
CA ALA A 168 -12.84 4.21 -13.57
C ALA A 168 -11.56 3.66 -12.91
N PHE A 169 -10.66 3.09 -13.71
CA PHE A 169 -9.37 2.58 -13.21
C PHE A 169 -8.51 3.69 -12.61
N TRP A 170 -8.36 4.81 -13.31
CA TRP A 170 -7.54 5.93 -12.85
C TRP A 170 -8.16 6.64 -11.65
N TYR A 171 -9.50 6.68 -11.57
CA TYR A 171 -10.20 7.12 -10.37
C TYR A 171 -9.78 6.28 -9.14
N LEU A 172 -9.84 4.95 -9.26
CA LEU A 172 -9.41 4.05 -8.19
C LEU A 172 -7.91 4.17 -7.90
N ALA A 173 -7.08 4.39 -8.92
CA ALA A 173 -5.64 4.57 -8.78
C ALA A 173 -5.27 5.88 -8.05
N ALA A 174 -5.96 6.98 -8.35
CA ALA A 174 -5.79 8.25 -7.64
C ALA A 174 -6.26 8.13 -6.19
N GLY A 175 -7.43 7.56 -5.94
CA GLY A 175 -7.89 7.29 -4.59
C GLY A 175 -6.92 6.43 -3.79
N PHE A 176 -6.38 5.39 -4.42
CA PHE A 176 -5.40 4.51 -3.79
C PHE A 176 -4.08 5.22 -3.42
N ILE A 177 -3.49 5.98 -4.35
CA ILE A 177 -2.20 6.65 -4.09
C ILE A 177 -2.32 7.77 -3.03
N GLN A 178 -3.48 8.40 -2.92
CA GLN A 178 -3.75 9.48 -1.97
C GLN A 178 -4.09 8.96 -0.57
N THR A 179 -4.90 7.94 -0.46
CA THR A 179 -5.49 7.49 0.81
C THR A 179 -5.34 6.00 1.09
N GLY A 180 -4.68 5.24 0.21
CA GLY A 180 -4.62 3.78 0.28
C GLY A 180 -5.98 3.16 -0.03
N THR A 181 -6.24 1.97 0.52
CA THR A 181 -7.53 1.29 0.29
C THR A 181 -8.71 2.00 0.96
N SER A 182 -8.47 2.94 1.88
CA SER A 182 -9.53 3.74 2.51
C SER A 182 -10.17 4.77 1.57
N GLY A 183 -9.52 5.11 0.44
CA GLY A 183 -10.08 5.94 -0.63
C GLY A 183 -11.00 5.18 -1.57
N ALA A 184 -11.63 4.12 -1.07
CA ALA A 184 -12.53 3.31 -1.86
C ALA A 184 -13.79 4.09 -2.27
N TYR A 185 -14.15 3.96 -3.53
CA TYR A 185 -15.35 4.55 -4.12
C TYR A 185 -16.62 3.87 -3.60
N ASP A 186 -17.61 4.63 -3.19
CA ASP A 186 -18.84 4.14 -2.58
C ASP A 186 -19.98 3.81 -3.56
N GLY A 187 -19.73 3.74 -4.85
CA GLY A 187 -20.73 3.34 -5.84
C GLY A 187 -22.00 4.21 -5.87
N GLY A 188 -21.99 5.35 -5.20
CA GLY A 188 -23.11 6.28 -5.12
C GLY A 188 -23.57 6.73 -6.52
N GLU A 189 -24.88 6.97 -6.67
CA GLU A 189 -25.44 7.58 -7.85
C GLU A 189 -25.10 9.09 -7.90
N SER A 190 -23.87 9.42 -8.25
CA SER A 190 -23.60 10.75 -8.75
C SER A 190 -24.06 10.77 -10.21
N TYR A 191 -25.08 11.57 -10.51
CA TYR A 191 -25.62 11.76 -11.88
C TYR A 191 -24.57 12.34 -12.85
N ASP A 192 -23.43 12.83 -12.33
CA ASP A 192 -22.32 13.44 -13.09
C ASP A 192 -21.07 12.56 -13.15
N SER A 193 -21.11 11.29 -12.71
CA SER A 193 -19.91 10.45 -12.78
C SER A 193 -19.61 10.06 -14.23
N HIS A 194 -18.44 10.44 -14.72
CA HIS A 194 -17.94 10.14 -16.08
C HIS A 194 -17.73 8.63 -16.34
N TYR A 195 -18.07 7.76 -15.40
CA TYR A 195 -17.98 6.30 -15.50
C TYR A 195 -19.21 5.63 -14.88
N SER A 196 -19.62 4.50 -15.44
CA SER A 196 -20.78 3.75 -15.00
C SER A 196 -20.43 2.66 -13.99
N ARG A 197 -21.40 2.22 -13.15
CA ARG A 197 -21.27 1.00 -12.33
C ARG A 197 -20.81 -0.21 -13.15
N GLY A 198 -21.19 -0.29 -14.42
CA GLY A 198 -20.75 -1.33 -15.33
C GLY A 198 -19.24 -1.30 -15.58
N SER A 199 -18.62 -0.11 -15.62
CA SER A 199 -17.18 0.02 -15.80
C SER A 199 -16.40 -0.53 -14.60
N ILE A 200 -16.84 -0.24 -13.38
CA ILE A 200 -16.20 -0.79 -12.16
C ILE A 200 -16.43 -2.30 -12.06
N GLY A 201 -17.64 -2.79 -12.34
CA GLY A 201 -17.93 -4.23 -12.37
C GLY A 201 -17.06 -4.99 -13.36
N ALA A 202 -16.77 -4.39 -14.53
CA ALA A 202 -15.83 -4.96 -15.48
C ALA A 202 -14.40 -5.01 -14.92
N LEU A 203 -13.94 -3.97 -14.23
CA LEU A 203 -12.61 -3.96 -13.58
C LEU A 203 -12.49 -5.04 -12.49
N VAL A 204 -13.56 -5.29 -11.73
CA VAL A 204 -13.60 -6.39 -10.75
C VAL A 204 -13.50 -7.74 -11.45
N THR A 205 -14.23 -7.94 -12.54
CA THR A 205 -14.19 -9.18 -13.34
C THR A 205 -12.81 -9.42 -13.94
N LEU A 206 -12.10 -8.35 -14.32
CA LEU A 206 -10.72 -8.41 -14.83
C LEU A 206 -9.67 -8.56 -13.72
N GLY A 207 -10.07 -8.55 -12.44
CA GLY A 207 -9.15 -8.62 -11.30
C GLY A 207 -8.35 -7.33 -11.07
N LEU A 208 -8.73 -6.22 -11.69
CA LEU A 208 -8.08 -4.91 -11.54
C LEU A 208 -8.60 -4.13 -10.33
N ALA A 209 -9.82 -4.40 -9.91
CA ALA A 209 -10.46 -3.82 -8.73
C ALA A 209 -10.97 -4.91 -7.78
N THR A 210 -11.17 -4.55 -6.53
CA THR A 210 -11.78 -5.40 -5.50
C THR A 210 -12.71 -4.59 -4.63
N THR A 211 -13.65 -5.27 -3.95
CA THR A 211 -14.54 -4.64 -2.99
C THR A 211 -13.84 -4.49 -1.64
N VAL A 212 -13.99 -3.33 -1.01
CA VAL A 212 -13.68 -3.13 0.39
C VAL A 212 -14.88 -3.56 1.22
N ILE A 213 -14.66 -4.45 2.18
CA ILE A 213 -15.75 -5.02 2.98
C ILE A 213 -16.24 -3.98 4.00
N GLN A 214 -17.55 -3.66 3.93
CA GLN A 214 -18.23 -2.71 4.82
C GLN A 214 -19.47 -3.34 5.46
N GLY A 215 -20.18 -2.55 6.28
CA GLY A 215 -21.38 -2.97 7.00
C GLY A 215 -22.52 -3.46 6.09
N GLU A 216 -23.46 -4.22 6.65
CA GLU A 216 -24.59 -4.77 5.89
C GLU A 216 -25.47 -3.70 5.25
N ASP A 217 -25.50 -2.47 5.81
CA ASP A 217 -26.30 -1.34 5.33
C ASP A 217 -25.48 -0.27 4.58
N GLU A 218 -24.16 -0.47 4.35
CA GLU A 218 -23.33 0.48 3.63
C GLU A 218 -23.16 0.10 2.16
N PRO A 219 -23.09 1.08 1.22
CA PRO A 219 -22.84 0.79 -0.18
C PRO A 219 -21.47 0.14 -0.37
N PHE A 220 -21.37 -0.77 -1.34
CA PHE A 220 -20.10 -1.40 -1.70
C PHE A 220 -19.08 -0.34 -2.10
N LYS A 221 -17.91 -0.38 -1.47
CA LYS A 221 -16.75 0.43 -1.85
C LYS A 221 -15.76 -0.41 -2.63
N TYR A 222 -15.14 0.21 -3.62
CA TYR A 222 -14.20 -0.42 -4.53
C TYR A 222 -12.84 0.25 -4.44
N THR A 223 -11.79 -0.53 -4.57
CA THR A 223 -10.40 -0.07 -4.64
C THR A 223 -9.63 -0.89 -5.67
N LEU A 224 -8.39 -0.50 -6.00
CA LEU A 224 -7.52 -1.37 -6.79
C LEU A 224 -7.33 -2.71 -6.09
N SER A 225 -7.28 -3.79 -6.86
CA SER A 225 -6.86 -5.08 -6.32
C SER A 225 -5.40 -5.02 -5.87
N PRO A 226 -4.97 -5.83 -4.88
CA PRO A 226 -3.57 -5.89 -4.47
C PRO A 226 -2.62 -6.16 -5.64
N GLU A 227 -3.02 -7.00 -6.58
CA GLU A 227 -2.27 -7.33 -7.79
C GLU A 227 -2.12 -6.13 -8.71
N ALA A 228 -3.20 -5.41 -8.97
CA ALA A 228 -3.19 -4.20 -9.80
C ALA A 228 -2.38 -3.08 -9.16
N ALA A 229 -2.57 -2.84 -7.87
CA ALA A 229 -1.80 -1.86 -7.11
C ALA A 229 -0.29 -2.19 -7.12
N GLY A 230 0.06 -3.46 -6.91
CA GLY A 230 1.43 -3.93 -6.97
C GLY A 230 2.05 -3.80 -8.36
N ALA A 231 1.32 -4.18 -9.42
CA ALA A 231 1.80 -4.04 -10.78
C ALA A 231 1.99 -2.57 -11.19
N LEU A 232 1.10 -1.68 -10.72
CA LEU A 232 1.14 -0.26 -11.10
C LEU A 232 2.20 0.52 -10.31
N PHE A 233 2.32 0.30 -9.00
CA PHE A 233 3.02 1.21 -8.09
C PHE A 233 4.30 0.64 -7.45
N ARG A 234 4.64 -0.63 -7.64
CA ARG A 234 5.79 -1.28 -6.97
C ARG A 234 7.12 -0.54 -7.18
N ASP A 235 7.31 -0.01 -8.38
CA ASP A 235 8.56 0.63 -8.78
C ASP A 235 8.53 2.16 -8.55
N ILE A 236 7.49 2.67 -7.86
CA ILE A 236 7.31 4.08 -7.57
C ILE A 236 7.60 4.33 -6.09
N GLU A 237 8.49 5.27 -5.82
CA GLU A 237 8.88 5.63 -4.46
C GLU A 237 7.73 6.30 -3.68
N ASN A 238 7.71 6.08 -2.36
CA ASN A 238 6.79 6.74 -1.42
C ASN A 238 5.30 6.55 -1.71
N VAL A 239 4.91 5.41 -2.29
CA VAL A 239 3.49 5.06 -2.51
C VAL A 239 2.89 4.29 -1.33
N VAL A 240 3.72 3.57 -0.55
CA VAL A 240 3.22 2.75 0.56
C VAL A 240 2.56 3.62 1.63
N ASN A 241 1.25 3.51 1.73
CA ASN A 241 0.45 4.18 2.75
C ASN A 241 0.01 3.17 3.83
N TYR A 242 0.49 3.36 5.06
CA TYR A 242 0.12 2.53 6.21
C TYR A 242 -1.11 3.04 6.98
N SER A 243 -1.67 4.20 6.61
CA SER A 243 -2.80 4.81 7.34
C SER A 243 -4.02 3.89 7.44
N PRO A 244 -4.43 3.15 6.39
CA PRO A 244 -5.57 2.25 6.48
C PRO A 244 -5.36 1.12 7.48
N ILE A 245 -4.21 0.42 7.40
CA ILE A 245 -3.91 -0.70 8.30
C ILE A 245 -3.68 -0.23 9.74
N SER A 246 -3.28 1.03 9.94
CA SER A 246 -3.06 1.61 11.29
C SER A 246 -4.35 1.72 12.12
N ARG A 247 -5.52 1.53 11.52
CA ARG A 247 -6.81 1.46 12.23
C ARG A 247 -6.99 0.13 12.96
N VAL A 248 -6.43 -0.96 12.43
CA VAL A 248 -6.60 -2.34 12.92
C VAL A 248 -5.30 -2.96 13.44
N ALA A 249 -4.14 -2.38 13.12
CA ALA A 249 -2.82 -2.86 13.52
C ALA A 249 -1.88 -1.69 13.80
N SER A 250 -0.80 -1.94 14.52
CA SER A 250 0.28 -0.97 14.74
C SER A 250 1.41 -1.23 13.73
N VAL A 251 1.97 -0.18 13.15
CA VAL A 251 3.10 -0.29 12.22
C VAL A 251 4.38 0.22 12.88
N ILE A 252 5.39 -0.61 12.91
CA ILE A 252 6.72 -0.28 13.45
C ILE A 252 7.71 -0.31 12.30
N LYS A 253 8.35 0.81 12.03
CA LYS A 253 9.38 0.87 11.00
C LYS A 253 10.63 0.10 11.45
N SER A 254 11.24 -0.65 10.53
CA SER A 254 12.44 -1.46 10.82
C SER A 254 13.57 -0.64 11.44
N LYS A 255 13.76 0.60 10.98
CA LYS A 255 14.76 1.55 11.47
C LYS A 255 14.52 2.06 12.90
N ASP A 256 13.27 2.01 13.36
CA ASP A 256 12.88 2.50 14.69
C ASP A 256 12.98 1.39 15.76
N ILE A 257 13.32 0.17 15.36
CA ILE A 257 13.50 -0.97 16.27
C ILE A 257 14.93 -0.96 16.82
N GLY A 258 15.08 -0.77 18.13
CA GLY A 258 16.37 -0.87 18.81
C GLY A 258 16.96 -2.29 18.75
N ALA A 259 18.28 -2.38 18.62
CA ALA A 259 18.98 -3.67 18.68
C ALA A 259 18.87 -4.29 20.07
N LYS A 260 18.50 -5.57 20.13
CA LYS A 260 18.46 -6.34 21.37
C LYS A 260 18.98 -7.75 21.11
N GLU A 261 19.93 -8.17 21.90
CA GLU A 261 20.40 -9.56 21.88
C GLU A 261 19.40 -10.48 22.57
N LEU A 262 19.13 -11.61 21.95
CA LEU A 262 18.19 -12.60 22.44
C LEU A 262 18.91 -13.96 22.53
N TYR A 263 18.66 -14.67 23.61
CA TYR A 263 19.30 -15.95 23.90
C TYR A 263 18.24 -17.03 24.09
N TYR A 264 18.36 -18.10 23.30
CA TYR A 264 17.42 -19.21 23.28
C TYR A 264 18.09 -20.54 23.60
N PRO A 265 17.34 -21.57 23.99
CA PRO A 265 17.83 -22.93 24.00
C PRO A 265 18.34 -23.35 22.62
N ALA A 266 19.39 -24.19 22.58
CA ALA A 266 20.07 -24.56 21.33
C ALA A 266 19.11 -25.12 20.24
N VAL A 267 18.08 -25.86 20.63
CA VAL A 267 17.08 -26.41 19.69
C VAL A 267 16.28 -25.28 19.01
N ALA A 268 15.77 -24.34 19.79
CA ALA A 268 15.03 -23.20 19.26
C ALA A 268 15.92 -22.27 18.42
N GLN A 269 17.18 -22.11 18.79
CA GLN A 269 18.14 -21.25 18.08
C GLN A 269 18.28 -21.68 16.60
N GLY A 270 18.43 -22.97 16.33
CA GLY A 270 18.58 -23.47 14.96
C GLY A 270 17.38 -23.17 14.06
N GLU A 271 16.17 -23.37 14.59
CA GLU A 271 14.93 -23.08 13.85
C GLU A 271 14.71 -21.57 13.66
N ILE A 272 15.01 -20.77 14.68
CA ILE A 272 14.97 -19.30 14.60
C ILE A 272 15.97 -18.78 13.57
N ASP A 273 17.16 -19.35 13.46
CA ASP A 273 18.17 -18.95 12.48
C ASP A 273 17.74 -19.31 11.04
N ILE A 274 17.06 -20.45 10.84
CA ILE A 274 16.45 -20.79 9.56
C ILE A 274 15.37 -19.75 9.21
N LEU A 275 14.45 -19.46 10.13
CA LEU A 275 13.39 -18.50 9.92
C LEU A 275 13.96 -17.10 9.63
N ARG A 276 15.00 -16.67 10.35
CA ARG A 276 15.70 -15.40 10.13
C ARG A 276 16.27 -15.28 8.71
N LYS A 277 16.87 -16.35 8.19
CA LYS A 277 17.34 -16.40 6.80
C LYS A 277 16.20 -16.31 5.79
N LEU A 278 15.09 -17.03 6.04
CA LEU A 278 13.93 -17.02 5.15
C LEU A 278 13.20 -15.65 5.13
N VAL A 279 13.23 -14.93 6.24
CA VAL A 279 12.63 -13.60 6.36
C VAL A 279 13.52 -12.52 5.71
N SER A 280 14.82 -12.74 5.50
CA SER A 280 15.66 -11.80 4.76
C SER A 280 15.13 -11.55 3.34
N VAL A 281 15.52 -10.45 2.69
CA VAL A 281 15.02 -10.10 1.35
C VAL A 281 15.33 -11.20 0.34
N ASP A 282 16.60 -11.62 0.28
CA ASP A 282 17.05 -12.67 -0.65
C ASP A 282 16.49 -14.06 -0.27
N GLY A 283 16.39 -14.35 1.04
CA GLY A 283 15.85 -15.60 1.53
C GLY A 283 14.38 -15.76 1.16
N TYR A 284 13.58 -14.71 1.33
CA TYR A 284 12.18 -14.73 0.95
C TYR A 284 11.98 -14.88 -0.56
N ALA A 285 12.79 -14.19 -1.39
CA ALA A 285 12.72 -14.33 -2.84
C ALA A 285 12.95 -15.79 -3.29
N ARG A 286 13.98 -16.46 -2.71
CA ARG A 286 14.26 -17.87 -2.99
C ARG A 286 13.15 -18.80 -2.47
N ALA A 287 12.63 -18.55 -1.27
CA ALA A 287 11.52 -19.31 -0.71
C ALA A 287 10.27 -19.20 -1.59
N ALA A 288 9.94 -18.00 -2.07
CA ALA A 288 8.82 -17.76 -2.97
C ALA A 288 8.96 -18.54 -4.28
N GLU A 289 10.16 -18.61 -4.85
CA GLU A 289 10.45 -19.38 -6.06
C GLU A 289 10.26 -20.90 -5.82
N VAL A 290 10.76 -21.41 -4.70
CA VAL A 290 10.62 -22.83 -4.35
C VAL A 290 9.15 -23.19 -4.12
N LEU A 291 8.42 -22.38 -3.36
CA LEU A 291 7.00 -22.60 -3.09
C LEU A 291 6.16 -22.50 -4.39
N GLY A 292 6.48 -21.55 -5.28
CA GLY A 292 5.84 -21.44 -6.58
C GLY A 292 6.01 -22.66 -7.47
N ARG A 293 7.23 -23.27 -7.50
CA ARG A 293 7.47 -24.55 -8.21
C ARG A 293 6.66 -25.72 -7.63
N MET A 294 6.32 -25.64 -6.34
CA MET A 294 5.48 -26.63 -5.65
C MET A 294 3.98 -26.36 -5.80
N GLY A 295 3.59 -25.32 -6.55
CA GLY A 295 2.18 -24.88 -6.68
C GLY A 295 1.59 -24.30 -5.39
N ARG A 296 2.44 -23.81 -4.46
CA ARG A 296 2.01 -23.19 -3.21
C ARG A 296 2.14 -21.68 -3.26
N PRO A 297 1.28 -20.93 -2.55
CA PRO A 297 1.44 -19.50 -2.38
C PRO A 297 2.82 -19.16 -1.79
N ALA A 298 3.39 -18.04 -2.22
CA ALA A 298 4.67 -17.53 -1.73
C ALA A 298 4.51 -16.94 -0.32
N ALA A 299 4.32 -17.78 0.68
CA ALA A 299 4.11 -17.40 2.06
C ALA A 299 5.07 -18.10 3.02
N VAL A 300 5.67 -17.33 3.93
CA VAL A 300 6.39 -17.84 5.10
C VAL A 300 5.47 -17.69 6.31
N LEU A 301 4.83 -18.79 6.70
CA LEU A 301 3.92 -18.86 7.83
C LEU A 301 4.61 -19.55 9.01
N CYS A 302 4.73 -18.83 10.12
CA CYS A 302 5.39 -19.32 11.33
C CYS A 302 4.50 -19.13 12.57
N LEU A 303 4.44 -20.15 13.42
CA LEU A 303 3.86 -20.11 14.75
C LEU A 303 4.97 -20.18 15.79
N LEU A 304 5.11 -19.13 16.61
CA LEU A 304 5.97 -19.08 17.78
C LEU A 304 5.13 -19.38 19.02
N TRP A 305 5.41 -20.45 19.70
CA TRP A 305 4.66 -20.84 20.88
C TRP A 305 5.55 -21.06 22.10
N GLY A 306 4.99 -20.98 23.30
CA GLY A 306 5.71 -21.22 24.56
C GLY A 306 5.29 -20.26 25.68
N PRO A 307 5.86 -20.40 26.87
CA PRO A 307 5.48 -19.64 28.06
C PRO A 307 5.55 -18.12 27.84
N PRO A 308 4.78 -17.32 28.59
CA PRO A 308 4.88 -15.86 28.56
C PRO A 308 6.26 -15.37 29.01
N GLY A 309 6.70 -14.25 28.43
CA GLY A 309 7.98 -13.63 28.78
C GLY A 309 9.23 -14.30 28.19
N THR A 310 9.09 -15.27 27.28
CA THR A 310 10.21 -15.94 26.61
C THR A 310 10.76 -15.17 25.39
N GLY A 311 10.14 -14.05 25.00
CA GLY A 311 10.66 -13.17 23.95
C GLY A 311 10.06 -13.37 22.56
N LYS A 312 8.96 -14.11 22.40
CA LYS A 312 8.31 -14.39 21.10
C LYS A 312 8.06 -13.13 20.24
N THR A 313 7.44 -12.12 20.81
CA THR A 313 7.20 -10.84 20.12
C THR A 313 8.50 -10.10 19.81
N GLU A 314 9.50 -10.21 20.69
CA GLU A 314 10.81 -9.57 20.48
C GLU A 314 11.60 -10.25 19.35
N ILE A 315 11.48 -11.57 19.16
CA ILE A 315 12.02 -12.29 17.99
C ILE A 315 11.55 -11.62 16.71
N CYS A 316 10.24 -11.39 16.59
CA CYS A 316 9.65 -10.77 15.40
C CYS A 316 10.19 -9.35 15.17
N ARG A 317 10.37 -8.56 16.23
CA ARG A 317 10.96 -7.22 16.15
C ARG A 317 12.39 -7.26 15.64
N GLN A 318 13.23 -8.13 16.23
CA GLN A 318 14.62 -8.24 15.80
C GLN A 318 14.75 -8.78 14.37
N MET A 319 13.91 -9.73 13.96
CA MET A 319 13.84 -10.18 12.56
C MET A 319 13.46 -9.06 11.60
N ALA A 320 12.48 -8.21 11.96
CA ALA A 320 12.08 -7.06 11.18
C ALA A 320 13.23 -6.06 11.02
N ARG A 321 13.94 -5.74 12.12
CA ARG A 321 15.11 -4.86 12.11
C ARG A 321 16.23 -5.42 11.23
N GLU A 322 16.59 -6.69 11.40
CA GLU A 322 17.70 -7.32 10.71
C GLU A 322 17.44 -7.50 9.21
N SER A 323 16.20 -7.76 8.83
CA SER A 323 15.79 -7.90 7.42
C SER A 323 15.47 -6.58 6.73
N GLY A 324 15.44 -5.45 7.47
CA GLY A 324 15.02 -4.15 6.94
C GLY A 324 13.53 -4.07 6.59
N ARG A 325 12.71 -5.04 7.03
CA ARG A 325 11.27 -5.08 6.78
C ARG A 325 10.51 -4.37 7.89
N ASP A 326 9.50 -3.60 7.52
CA ASP A 326 8.58 -3.03 8.51
C ASP A 326 7.80 -4.14 9.20
N LEU A 327 7.39 -3.91 10.46
CA LEU A 327 6.61 -4.85 11.26
C LEU A 327 5.19 -4.31 11.46
N ILE A 328 4.21 -5.06 11.00
CA ILE A 328 2.80 -4.80 11.24
C ILE A 328 2.34 -5.70 12.38
N VAL A 329 1.98 -5.10 13.51
CA VAL A 329 1.57 -5.82 14.71
C VAL A 329 0.04 -5.73 14.85
N ALA A 330 -0.63 -6.84 14.61
CA ALA A 330 -2.04 -7.00 14.86
C ALA A 330 -2.24 -7.60 16.25
N ASP A 331 -2.80 -6.82 17.15
CA ASP A 331 -3.20 -7.26 18.48
C ASP A 331 -4.60 -7.86 18.40
N VAL A 332 -4.70 -9.16 18.60
CA VAL A 332 -5.96 -9.90 18.49
C VAL A 332 -7.05 -9.34 19.41
N ALA A 333 -6.67 -8.86 20.60
CA ALA A 333 -7.62 -8.24 21.51
C ALA A 333 -8.27 -6.95 20.97
N ARG A 334 -7.57 -6.21 20.12
CA ARG A 334 -8.11 -5.00 19.47
C ARG A 334 -8.98 -5.30 18.26
N LEU A 335 -8.79 -6.45 17.62
CA LEU A 335 -9.59 -6.89 16.48
C LEU A 335 -10.93 -7.49 16.89
N THR A 336 -11.11 -7.76 18.19
CA THR A 336 -12.38 -8.29 18.74
C THR A 336 -13.36 -7.13 18.94
N GLY A 337 -14.36 -7.04 18.08
CA GLY A 337 -15.44 -6.03 18.14
C GLY A 337 -16.52 -6.40 19.16
N LYS A 338 -17.33 -5.40 19.52
CA LYS A 338 -18.47 -5.58 20.45
C LYS A 338 -19.70 -6.18 19.74
N TYR A 339 -19.81 -5.99 18.44
CA TYR A 339 -20.97 -6.41 17.64
C TYR A 339 -20.64 -7.58 16.74
N MET A 340 -21.64 -8.39 16.42
CA MET A 340 -21.51 -9.54 15.54
C MET A 340 -21.05 -9.09 14.14
N GLY A 341 -20.04 -9.75 13.57
CA GLY A 341 -19.47 -9.42 12.26
C GLY A 341 -18.39 -8.33 12.24
N GLU A 342 -18.25 -7.48 13.29
CA GLU A 342 -17.17 -6.46 13.34
C GLU A 342 -15.78 -7.09 13.33
N SER A 343 -15.60 -8.14 14.10
CA SER A 343 -14.32 -8.85 14.18
C SER A 343 -13.95 -9.50 12.85
N GLU A 344 -14.87 -10.18 12.18
CA GLU A 344 -14.64 -10.76 10.85
C GLU A 344 -14.20 -9.71 9.83
N ARG A 345 -14.87 -8.55 9.84
CA ARG A 345 -14.52 -7.41 8.97
C ARG A 345 -13.14 -6.88 9.28
N ALA A 346 -12.79 -6.73 10.57
CA ALA A 346 -11.48 -6.26 10.98
C ALA A 346 -10.36 -7.19 10.48
N TYR A 347 -10.54 -8.52 10.58
CA TYR A 347 -9.58 -9.48 10.05
C TYR A 347 -9.50 -9.45 8.52
N ARG A 348 -10.63 -9.42 7.80
CA ARG A 348 -10.63 -9.30 6.33
C ARG A 348 -9.95 -8.01 5.88
N THR A 349 -10.21 -6.89 6.56
CA THR A 349 -9.54 -5.61 6.30
C THR A 349 -8.04 -5.73 6.56
N LEU A 350 -7.62 -6.29 7.69
CA LEU A 350 -6.21 -6.50 8.01
C LEU A 350 -5.48 -7.28 6.91
N PHE A 351 -6.04 -8.40 6.46
CA PHE A 351 -5.41 -9.24 5.44
C PHE A 351 -5.41 -8.57 4.06
N LEU A 352 -6.49 -7.86 3.68
CA LEU A 352 -6.54 -7.11 2.43
C LEU A 352 -5.47 -6.02 2.40
N GLU A 353 -5.39 -5.21 3.47
CA GLU A 353 -4.39 -4.15 3.60
C GLU A 353 -2.97 -4.71 3.59
N TYR A 354 -2.74 -5.79 4.33
CA TYR A 354 -1.43 -6.43 4.34
C TYR A 354 -1.03 -6.95 2.96
N LYS A 355 -1.93 -7.66 2.25
CA LYS A 355 -1.68 -8.14 0.88
C LYS A 355 -1.33 -6.99 -0.05
N THR A 356 -2.10 -5.90 0.02
CA THR A 356 -1.89 -4.70 -0.80
C THR A 356 -0.52 -4.07 -0.51
N ILE A 357 -0.20 -3.83 0.75
CA ILE A 357 1.10 -3.27 1.15
C ILE A 357 2.25 -4.19 0.71
N SER A 358 2.09 -5.51 0.88
CA SER A 358 3.13 -6.48 0.50
C SER A 358 3.42 -6.52 -1.00
N LYS A 359 2.45 -6.14 -1.84
CA LYS A 359 2.63 -6.06 -3.30
C LYS A 359 3.26 -4.74 -3.75
N VAL A 360 2.94 -3.64 -3.06
CA VAL A 360 3.40 -2.28 -3.39
C VAL A 360 4.76 -1.97 -2.76
N ALA A 361 5.03 -2.46 -1.54
CA ALA A 361 6.27 -2.20 -0.84
C ALA A 361 7.49 -2.81 -1.56
N PRO A 362 8.66 -2.14 -1.54
CA PRO A 362 9.90 -2.70 -2.07
C PRO A 362 10.27 -4.06 -1.46
N SER A 363 9.91 -4.24 -0.18
CA SER A 363 10.00 -5.53 0.52
C SER A 363 8.74 -5.75 1.35
N ALA A 364 8.10 -6.92 1.23
CA ALA A 364 6.90 -7.25 1.99
C ALA A 364 7.19 -7.10 3.51
N PRO A 365 6.34 -6.40 4.28
CA PRO A 365 6.50 -6.30 5.73
C PRO A 365 6.25 -7.66 6.41
N ILE A 366 6.60 -7.77 7.69
CA ILE A 366 6.24 -8.92 8.51
C ILE A 366 4.89 -8.60 9.18
N LEU A 367 3.90 -9.47 9.01
CA LEU A 367 2.65 -9.42 9.77
C LEU A 367 2.78 -10.29 11.01
N LEU A 368 2.66 -9.67 12.18
CA LEU A 368 2.66 -10.34 13.47
C LEU A 368 1.23 -10.38 14.03
N LEU A 369 0.65 -11.58 14.13
CA LEU A 369 -0.55 -11.81 14.93
C LEU A 369 -0.11 -12.09 16.38
N ASN A 370 -0.18 -11.05 17.22
CA ASN A 370 0.29 -11.12 18.58
C ASN A 370 -0.80 -11.64 19.52
N GLU A 371 -0.45 -12.61 20.40
CA GLU A 371 -1.37 -13.24 21.34
C GLU A 371 -2.60 -13.87 20.65
N ALA A 372 -2.35 -14.65 19.60
CA ALA A 372 -3.40 -15.24 18.78
C ALA A 372 -4.11 -16.44 19.44
N ASP A 373 -4.01 -16.60 20.77
CA ASP A 373 -4.55 -17.72 21.53
C ASP A 373 -6.06 -17.92 21.29
N SER A 374 -6.84 -16.83 21.30
CA SER A 374 -8.30 -16.88 21.17
C SER A 374 -8.78 -17.25 19.77
N VAL A 375 -8.00 -16.95 18.74
CA VAL A 375 -8.42 -17.13 17.34
C VAL A 375 -7.82 -18.37 16.68
N LEU A 376 -6.73 -18.93 17.25
CA LEU A 376 -6.09 -20.16 16.79
C LEU A 376 -6.55 -21.38 17.58
N SER A 377 -7.41 -21.20 18.61
CA SER A 377 -7.92 -22.28 19.43
C SER A 377 -8.88 -23.20 18.65
N ARG A 378 -9.00 -24.45 19.14
CA ARG A 378 -9.98 -25.41 18.61
C ARG A 378 -11.37 -24.82 18.62
N ARG A 379 -12.13 -25.11 17.57
CA ARG A 379 -13.54 -24.73 17.47
C ARG A 379 -14.31 -25.29 18.64
N VAL A 380 -15.11 -24.43 19.25
CA VAL A 380 -15.98 -24.79 20.37
C VAL A 380 -17.32 -25.27 19.81
N GLU A 381 -17.93 -26.31 20.41
CA GLU A 381 -19.33 -26.63 20.13
C GLU A 381 -20.20 -25.41 20.42
N VAL A 382 -21.08 -25.08 19.47
CA VAL A 382 -21.85 -23.86 19.50
C VAL A 382 -22.96 -23.96 20.54
N GLU A 383 -22.70 -23.48 21.75
CA GLU A 383 -23.73 -23.33 22.80
C GLU A 383 -24.24 -21.89 22.93
N ARG A 384 -23.42 -20.91 22.54
CA ARG A 384 -23.71 -19.48 22.67
C ARG A 384 -23.43 -18.72 21.38
N SER A 385 -23.99 -17.52 21.23
CA SER A 385 -23.74 -16.63 20.08
C SER A 385 -22.27 -16.21 19.97
N ILE A 386 -21.54 -16.15 21.09
CA ILE A 386 -20.09 -15.85 21.12
C ILE A 386 -19.30 -16.97 20.43
N ASP A 387 -19.65 -18.23 20.65
CA ASP A 387 -18.98 -19.39 20.08
C ASP A 387 -19.10 -19.40 18.55
N LYS A 388 -20.26 -18.93 18.01
CA LYS A 388 -20.46 -18.74 16.56
C LYS A 388 -19.54 -17.68 16.00
N ALA A 389 -19.37 -16.56 16.70
CA ALA A 389 -18.53 -15.45 16.25
C ALA A 389 -17.05 -15.85 16.25
N GLU A 390 -16.58 -16.59 17.27
CA GLU A 390 -15.20 -17.09 17.33
C GLU A 390 -14.92 -18.10 16.22
N ASN A 391 -15.85 -19.02 15.95
CA ASN A 391 -15.71 -19.97 14.84
C ASN A 391 -15.70 -19.25 13.48
N ALA A 392 -16.53 -18.22 13.28
CA ALA A 392 -16.55 -17.45 12.04
C ALA A 392 -15.23 -16.68 11.81
N ILE A 393 -14.64 -16.11 12.85
CA ILE A 393 -13.31 -15.48 12.78
C ILE A 393 -12.24 -16.51 12.40
N SER A 394 -12.29 -17.68 13.03
CA SER A 394 -11.37 -18.77 12.72
C SER A 394 -11.46 -19.19 11.25
N ASP A 395 -12.67 -19.29 10.69
CA ASP A 395 -12.88 -19.60 9.28
C ASP A 395 -12.29 -18.53 8.35
N VAL A 396 -12.47 -17.25 8.67
CA VAL A 396 -11.88 -16.14 7.93
C VAL A 396 -10.35 -16.26 7.93
N ILE A 397 -9.73 -16.44 9.10
CA ILE A 397 -8.27 -16.54 9.21
C ILE A 397 -7.76 -17.75 8.43
N LEU A 398 -8.40 -18.90 8.54
CA LEU A 398 -8.03 -20.09 7.79
C LEU A 398 -8.08 -19.88 6.28
N GLN A 399 -9.14 -19.24 5.78
CA GLN A 399 -9.29 -18.89 4.37
C GLN A 399 -8.19 -17.92 3.90
N GLU A 400 -7.90 -16.90 4.71
CA GLU A 400 -6.87 -15.91 4.40
C GLU A 400 -5.46 -16.52 4.39
N LEU A 401 -5.16 -17.45 5.32
CA LEU A 401 -3.88 -18.16 5.36
C LEU A 401 -3.65 -19.06 4.13
N GLU A 402 -4.71 -19.65 3.55
CA GLU A 402 -4.61 -20.49 2.34
C GLU A 402 -4.15 -19.71 1.11
N SER A 403 -4.61 -18.47 0.98
CA SER A 403 -4.29 -17.60 -0.17
C SER A 403 -3.19 -16.57 0.13
N MET A 404 -2.57 -16.65 1.32
CA MET A 404 -1.61 -15.68 1.79
C MET A 404 -0.34 -15.65 0.94
N THR A 405 0.17 -14.45 0.70
CA THR A 405 1.52 -14.21 0.20
C THR A 405 2.22 -13.27 1.17
N GLY A 406 3.55 -13.41 1.32
CA GLY A 406 4.30 -12.58 2.27
C GLY A 406 4.76 -13.36 3.50
N ILE A 407 4.91 -12.67 4.62
CA ILE A 407 5.47 -13.22 5.87
C ILE A 407 4.48 -12.97 7.00
N LEU A 408 3.99 -14.05 7.60
CA LEU A 408 3.13 -13.98 8.78
C LEU A 408 3.74 -14.80 9.90
N ILE A 409 3.85 -14.17 11.07
CA ILE A 409 4.26 -14.83 12.31
C ILE A 409 3.14 -14.67 13.32
N ALA A 410 2.63 -15.77 13.85
CA ALA A 410 1.68 -15.77 14.95
C ALA A 410 2.38 -16.14 16.26
N THR A 411 1.98 -15.53 17.37
CA THR A 411 2.47 -15.89 18.69
C THR A 411 1.34 -16.40 19.57
N THR A 412 1.59 -17.48 20.32
CA THR A 412 0.65 -18.06 21.30
C THR A 412 1.36 -18.47 22.57
N ASN A 413 0.65 -18.40 23.69
CA ASN A 413 1.12 -18.92 24.97
C ASN A 413 0.60 -20.34 25.25
N HIS A 414 -0.38 -20.79 24.48
CA HIS A 414 -1.07 -22.07 24.66
C HIS A 414 -1.00 -22.93 23.40
N THR A 415 -0.52 -24.15 23.53
CA THR A 415 -0.44 -25.12 22.42
C THR A 415 -1.52 -26.17 22.48
N ASP A 416 -1.99 -26.50 23.70
CA ASP A 416 -2.92 -27.61 23.93
C ASP A 416 -4.31 -27.37 23.32
N SER A 417 -4.58 -26.14 22.92
CA SER A 417 -5.86 -25.72 22.34
C SER A 417 -5.79 -25.39 20.84
N LEU A 418 -4.63 -25.59 20.17
CA LEU A 418 -4.50 -25.28 18.74
C LEU A 418 -5.40 -26.21 17.90
N ASP A 419 -6.16 -25.63 16.96
CA ASP A 419 -6.95 -26.40 16.00
C ASP A 419 -6.03 -27.07 14.97
N ASP A 420 -6.28 -28.35 14.69
CA ASP A 420 -5.51 -29.16 13.71
C ASP A 420 -5.51 -28.54 12.30
N ALA A 421 -6.50 -27.69 11.98
CA ALA A 421 -6.56 -26.97 10.73
C ALA A 421 -5.44 -25.93 10.59
N TYR A 422 -5.04 -25.27 11.68
CA TYR A 422 -3.89 -24.35 11.69
C TYR A 422 -2.57 -25.11 11.63
N ASP A 423 -2.50 -26.30 12.24
CA ASP A 423 -1.29 -27.11 12.26
C ASP A 423 -0.75 -27.42 10.86
N ARG A 424 -1.64 -27.61 9.89
CA ARG A 424 -1.28 -27.90 8.49
C ARG A 424 -0.83 -26.65 7.70
N ARG A 425 -1.18 -25.45 8.16
CA ARG A 425 -0.93 -24.19 7.44
C ARG A 425 0.37 -23.53 7.86
N PHE A 426 0.73 -23.63 9.14
CA PHE A 426 2.01 -23.11 9.62
C PHE A 426 3.15 -24.04 9.23
N LEU A 427 4.01 -23.57 8.32
CA LEU A 427 5.18 -24.32 7.87
C LEU A 427 6.22 -24.48 8.98
N PHE A 428 6.40 -23.42 9.78
CA PHE A 428 7.31 -23.40 10.92
C PHE A 428 6.51 -23.32 12.21
N LYS A 429 6.84 -24.21 13.16
CA LYS A 429 6.24 -24.25 14.50
C LYS A 429 7.37 -24.33 15.51
N ILE A 430 7.76 -23.18 16.04
CA ILE A 430 8.95 -23.03 16.85
C ILE A 430 8.58 -22.87 18.32
N GLU A 431 9.04 -23.77 19.17
CA GLU A 431 8.91 -23.64 20.61
C GLU A 431 9.93 -22.67 21.18
N VAL A 432 9.44 -21.55 21.71
CA VAL A 432 10.25 -20.58 22.44
C VAL A 432 10.08 -20.85 23.92
N GLY A 433 10.76 -21.90 24.40
CA GLY A 433 10.73 -22.33 25.79
C GLY A 433 11.47 -21.41 26.75
N LEU A 434 11.44 -21.77 28.04
CA LEU A 434 12.28 -21.06 29.01
C LEU A 434 13.77 -21.22 28.66
N PRO A 435 14.58 -20.17 28.82
CA PRO A 435 16.01 -20.22 28.52
C PRO A 435 16.69 -21.25 29.41
N ASP A 436 17.66 -22.00 28.88
CA ASP A 436 18.52 -22.89 29.63
C ASP A 436 19.49 -22.09 30.53
N VAL A 437 20.31 -22.80 31.34
CA VAL A 437 21.23 -22.14 32.30
C VAL A 437 22.19 -21.20 31.59
N ALA A 438 22.74 -21.63 30.45
CA ALA A 438 23.70 -20.83 29.69
C ALA A 438 23.04 -19.57 29.08
N ALA A 439 21.83 -19.70 28.55
CA ALA A 439 21.06 -18.56 28.03
C ALA A 439 20.66 -17.60 29.18
N ARG A 440 20.22 -18.12 30.33
CA ARG A 440 19.91 -17.28 31.51
C ARG A 440 21.12 -16.52 32.01
N GLU A 441 22.29 -17.14 32.08
CA GLU A 441 23.54 -16.48 32.46
C GLU A 441 23.86 -15.28 31.56
N ARG A 442 23.73 -15.46 30.25
CA ARG A 442 23.90 -14.37 29.28
C ARG A 442 22.85 -13.26 29.45
N ILE A 443 21.60 -13.63 29.67
CA ILE A 443 20.50 -12.66 29.89
C ILE A 443 20.78 -11.85 31.15
N TRP A 444 21.24 -12.49 32.26
CA TRP A 444 21.60 -11.78 33.47
C TRP A 444 22.70 -10.76 33.23
N ARG A 445 23.79 -11.16 32.56
CA ARG A 445 24.93 -10.28 32.26
C ARG A 445 24.59 -9.15 31.29
N SER A 446 23.72 -9.42 30.34
CA SER A 446 23.22 -8.39 29.39
C SER A 446 22.35 -7.34 30.08
N ASN A 447 21.57 -7.72 31.11
CA ASN A 447 20.70 -6.80 31.82
C ASN A 447 21.38 -6.12 33.03
N ILE A 448 22.37 -6.75 33.64
CA ILE A 448 23.12 -6.26 34.77
C ILE A 448 24.61 -6.49 34.48
N PRO A 449 25.26 -5.59 33.73
CA PRO A 449 26.66 -5.75 33.31
C PRO A 449 27.68 -5.84 34.47
N GLU A 450 27.31 -5.33 35.66
CA GLU A 450 28.14 -5.34 36.85
C GLU A 450 28.24 -6.73 37.51
N LEU A 451 27.36 -7.67 37.15
CA LEU A 451 27.46 -9.04 37.69
C LEU A 451 28.72 -9.74 37.19
N THR A 452 29.44 -10.32 38.13
CA THR A 452 30.49 -11.26 37.77
C THR A 452 29.93 -12.49 37.07
N GLU A 453 30.77 -13.20 36.33
CA GLU A 453 30.37 -14.45 35.68
C GLU A 453 29.87 -15.50 36.70
N MET A 454 30.49 -15.54 37.88
CA MET A 454 30.08 -16.47 38.92
C MET A 454 28.71 -16.12 39.51
N GLU A 455 28.44 -14.86 39.80
CA GLU A 455 27.14 -14.40 40.31
C GLU A 455 26.02 -14.63 39.28
N ALA A 456 26.23 -14.27 38.00
CA ALA A 456 25.28 -14.53 36.96
C ALA A 456 24.98 -16.03 36.80
N ARG A 457 25.99 -16.88 36.95
CA ARG A 457 25.86 -18.34 36.89
C ARG A 457 25.10 -18.91 38.09
N ILE A 458 25.30 -18.37 39.29
CA ILE A 458 24.55 -18.72 40.51
C ILE A 458 23.07 -18.39 40.26
N LEU A 459 22.75 -17.15 39.91
CA LEU A 459 21.37 -16.72 39.59
C LEU A 459 20.72 -17.58 38.50
N ALA A 460 21.47 -17.90 37.45
CA ALA A 460 20.97 -18.73 36.34
C ALA A 460 20.68 -20.17 36.74
N LYS A 461 21.42 -20.75 37.69
CA LYS A 461 21.20 -22.11 38.19
C LYS A 461 20.04 -22.20 39.17
N GLU A 462 19.98 -21.27 40.11
CA GLU A 462 19.03 -21.29 41.21
C GLU A 462 17.64 -20.85 40.79
N TYR A 463 17.55 -19.83 39.91
CA TYR A 463 16.27 -19.24 39.52
C TYR A 463 15.89 -19.60 38.07
N ARG A 464 14.94 -20.51 37.91
CA ARG A 464 14.40 -20.90 36.61
C ARG A 464 13.37 -19.85 36.12
N MET A 465 13.87 -18.80 35.50
CA MET A 465 13.11 -17.61 35.08
C MET A 465 13.10 -17.45 33.57
N SER A 466 12.04 -16.84 33.04
CA SER A 466 12.00 -16.36 31.66
C SER A 466 12.83 -15.10 31.48
N GLY A 467 13.20 -14.75 30.25
CA GLY A 467 13.91 -13.52 29.94
C GLY A 467 13.14 -12.26 30.40
N GLY A 468 11.82 -12.27 30.30
CA GLY A 468 10.96 -11.18 30.78
C GLY A 468 11.02 -11.01 32.31
N GLN A 469 11.04 -12.13 33.06
CA GLN A 469 11.17 -12.10 34.53
C GLN A 469 12.55 -11.57 34.95
N ILE A 470 13.62 -12.00 34.27
CA ILE A 470 14.98 -11.47 34.53
C ILE A 470 15.03 -9.96 34.28
N ASN A 471 14.43 -9.51 33.15
CA ASN A 471 14.31 -8.08 32.84
C ASN A 471 13.58 -7.29 33.94
N ASN A 472 12.47 -7.85 34.48
CA ASN A 472 11.70 -7.21 35.55
C ASN A 472 12.55 -7.09 36.84
N VAL A 473 13.30 -8.13 37.17
CA VAL A 473 14.20 -8.09 38.33
C VAL A 473 15.29 -7.04 38.15
N ALA A 474 15.94 -7.01 36.99
CA ALA A 474 16.96 -6.03 36.65
C ALA A 474 16.42 -4.58 36.73
N ALA A 475 15.25 -4.34 36.17
CA ALA A 475 14.58 -3.03 36.20
C ALA A 475 14.26 -2.62 37.66
N LYS A 476 13.69 -3.54 38.46
CA LYS A 476 13.42 -3.28 39.89
C LYS A 476 14.69 -2.96 40.68
N ARG A 477 15.81 -3.67 40.41
CA ARG A 477 17.11 -3.36 41.00
C ARG A 477 17.54 -1.93 40.65
N SER A 478 17.55 -1.57 39.36
CA SER A 478 17.99 -0.23 38.94
C SER A 478 17.11 0.88 39.53
N MET A 479 15.81 0.67 39.65
CA MET A 479 14.91 1.61 40.34
C MET A 479 15.22 1.74 41.83
N ALA A 480 15.56 0.63 42.50
CA ALA A 480 15.94 0.63 43.90
C ALA A 480 17.26 1.33 44.13
N GLU A 481 18.22 1.22 43.22
CA GLU A 481 19.51 1.92 43.30
C GLU A 481 19.34 3.45 43.25
N ILE A 482 18.39 3.95 42.45
CA ILE A 482 18.05 5.38 42.43
C ILE A 482 17.45 5.80 43.79
N TYR A 483 16.51 5.01 44.33
CA TYR A 483 15.83 5.33 45.56
C TYR A 483 16.75 5.33 46.81
N TYR A 484 17.69 4.37 46.85
CA TYR A 484 18.59 4.18 48.01
C TYR A 484 19.99 4.80 47.85
N ASP A 485 20.19 5.52 46.75
CA ASP A 485 21.44 6.23 46.42
C ASP A 485 22.68 5.32 46.48
N GLY A 486 22.62 4.17 45.82
CA GLY A 486 23.76 3.27 45.71
C GLY A 486 23.47 1.87 45.19
N PRO A 487 24.54 1.14 44.80
CA PRO A 487 24.42 -0.16 44.16
C PRO A 487 23.80 -1.22 45.08
N ARG A 488 22.99 -2.13 44.47
CA ARG A 488 22.39 -3.28 45.16
C ARG A 488 23.05 -4.56 44.70
N GLY A 489 23.66 -5.27 45.67
CA GLY A 489 24.42 -6.49 45.44
C GLY A 489 23.54 -7.73 45.20
N LEU A 490 24.21 -8.89 45.10
CA LEU A 490 23.61 -10.19 44.76
C LEU A 490 22.42 -10.56 45.66
N GLU A 491 22.55 -10.43 46.98
CA GLU A 491 21.49 -10.76 47.96
C GLU A 491 20.18 -10.02 47.68
N TYR A 492 20.26 -8.76 47.24
CA TYR A 492 19.07 -7.99 46.89
C TYR A 492 18.41 -8.54 45.60
N ILE A 493 19.24 -8.95 44.63
CA ILE A 493 18.74 -9.55 43.36
C ILE A 493 18.05 -10.87 43.64
N GLU A 494 18.66 -11.73 44.50
CA GLU A 494 18.07 -13.00 44.93
C GLU A 494 16.70 -12.82 45.57
N ARG A 495 16.58 -11.85 46.48
CA ARG A 495 15.28 -11.49 47.08
C ARG A 495 14.24 -11.07 46.03
N LEU A 496 14.63 -10.29 45.03
CA LEU A 496 13.72 -9.90 43.94
C LEU A 496 13.32 -11.11 43.08
N CYS A 497 14.22 -12.06 42.83
CA CYS A 497 13.92 -13.31 42.15
C CYS A 497 12.88 -14.13 42.90
N GLU A 498 13.02 -14.28 44.21
CA GLU A 498 12.05 -14.99 45.05
C GLU A 498 10.68 -14.34 45.02
N LEU A 499 10.61 -13.02 45.09
CA LEU A 499 9.34 -12.27 44.99
C LEU A 499 8.67 -12.47 43.63
N GLU A 500 9.43 -12.43 42.53
CA GLU A 500 8.91 -12.63 41.14
C GLU A 500 8.35 -14.04 40.98
N LEU A 501 9.05 -15.07 41.43
CA LEU A 501 8.60 -16.47 41.37
C LEU A 501 7.44 -16.77 42.34
N ALA A 502 7.37 -16.13 43.50
CA ALA A 502 6.25 -16.29 44.42
C ALA A 502 4.94 -15.77 43.82
N LEU A 503 4.97 -14.68 43.08
CA LEU A 503 3.82 -14.14 42.36
C LEU A 503 3.32 -15.14 41.28
N GLU A 504 4.21 -15.78 40.58
CA GLU A 504 3.85 -16.80 39.58
C GLU A 504 3.20 -18.04 40.22
N ARG A 505 3.75 -18.53 41.32
CA ARG A 505 3.20 -19.66 42.07
C ARG A 505 1.78 -19.38 42.56
N LYS A 506 1.51 -18.17 43.05
CA LYS A 506 0.16 -17.73 43.45
C LYS A 506 -0.82 -17.74 42.28
N LYS A 507 -0.42 -17.21 41.11
CA LYS A 507 -1.27 -17.21 39.90
C LYS A 507 -1.61 -18.63 39.45
N ARG A 508 -0.63 -19.56 39.44
CA ARG A 508 -0.86 -20.98 39.08
C ARG A 508 -1.72 -21.73 40.09
N GLY A 509 -1.64 -21.38 41.37
CA GLY A 509 -2.42 -21.99 42.45
C GLY A 509 -3.92 -21.60 42.44
N HIS A 510 -4.26 -20.43 41.94
CA HIS A 510 -5.66 -19.97 41.82
C HIS A 510 -6.39 -20.53 40.60
N GLY A 511 -5.67 -21.04 39.59
CA GLY A 511 -6.26 -21.66 38.40
C GLY A 511 -6.78 -23.10 38.60
N LYS A 512 -6.64 -23.70 39.77
CA LYS A 512 -7.03 -25.10 40.06
C LYS A 512 -8.21 -25.25 41.02
N LYS A 513 -8.97 -24.21 41.30
CA LYS A 513 -10.17 -24.30 42.13
C LYS A 513 -11.31 -23.48 41.53
N ILE A 514 -12.02 -24.01 40.59
CA ILE A 514 -13.46 -23.85 40.43
C ILE A 514 -13.96 -25.15 39.80
N GLY A 515 -14.20 -26.14 40.65
CA GLY A 515 -15.10 -27.23 40.37
C GLY A 515 -16.21 -27.11 41.36
N PHE A 516 -17.34 -26.69 40.91
CA PHE A 516 -18.67 -27.03 41.44
C PHE A 516 -19.63 -27.10 40.27
#